data_551815d979c7dd6edec2611647074d6e
#
_entry.id   551815d979c7dd6edec2611647074d6e
#
_cell.length_a   1.000
_cell.length_b   1.000
_cell.length_c   1.000
_cell.angle_alpha   90.00
_cell.angle_beta   90.00
_cell.angle_gamma   90.00
#
_symmetry.space_group_name_H-M   'P 1'
#
loop_
_entity.id
_entity.type
_entity.pdbx_description
1 polymer ?
#
loop_
_entity_poly.entity_id
_entity_poly.type
_entity_poly.pdbx_seq_one_letter_code
_entity_poly.pdbx_strand_id
1 'polypeptide(L)'
;MRVLLINGSPKENGNTCLALKEVAKTLNAESIDTEIISIGKQAVQGCIACGWCGRLGKCTFNDDLYYKVWRAVKDGVDGLVIGSPVYYGGPNGSLCALLDRVFYSLGHMLQYKPGASVVVCRRGGASAAFDRLNKYFTTMNMPIVSSQYWNMAYGHTSGQVAFDEEGMQTMRTLGHNMAWMLKRLNVAEDGHPQKERPTWTNFIK
;
A
#
# COMPACT_ATOMS: atom_id res chain seq x y z
N MET A 1 12.42 -9.92 -7.97
CA MET A 1 11.81 -8.88 -7.10
C MET A 1 10.31 -9.10 -7.08
N ARG A 2 9.67 -8.77 -5.95
CA ARG A 2 8.23 -9.01 -5.76
C ARG A 2 7.56 -7.80 -5.11
N VAL A 3 6.41 -7.37 -5.66
CA VAL A 3 5.59 -6.27 -5.13
C VAL A 3 4.25 -6.82 -4.64
N LEU A 4 3.91 -6.49 -3.39
CA LEU A 4 2.58 -6.77 -2.84
C LEU A 4 1.65 -5.61 -3.15
N LEU A 5 0.46 -5.92 -3.67
CA LEU A 5 -0.61 -4.94 -3.88
C LEU A 5 -1.80 -5.27 -2.96
N ILE A 6 -2.25 -4.31 -2.18
CA ILE A 6 -3.41 -4.48 -1.29
C ILE A 6 -4.61 -3.77 -1.92
N ASN A 7 -5.61 -4.54 -2.32
CA ASN A 7 -6.88 -4.00 -2.80
C ASN A 7 -7.83 -3.73 -1.63
N GLY A 8 -7.94 -2.46 -1.26
CA GLY A 8 -8.82 -1.96 -0.20
C GLY A 8 -10.30 -1.82 -0.60
N SER A 9 -10.69 -2.33 -1.75
CA SER A 9 -12.10 -2.36 -2.14
C SER A 9 -12.77 -3.65 -1.66
N PRO A 10 -14.02 -3.59 -1.15
CA PRO A 10 -14.80 -4.80 -0.87
C PRO A 10 -15.22 -5.55 -2.14
N LYS A 11 -15.05 -4.92 -3.31
CA LYS A 11 -15.35 -5.51 -4.62
C LYS A 11 -14.05 -6.03 -5.25
N GLU A 12 -13.90 -7.34 -5.34
CA GLU A 12 -12.70 -8.00 -5.89
C GLU A 12 -12.41 -7.62 -7.34
N ASN A 13 -13.45 -7.38 -8.14
CA ASN A 13 -13.35 -6.94 -9.54
C ASN A 13 -13.90 -5.52 -9.73
N GLY A 14 -13.77 -4.66 -8.70
CA GLY A 14 -14.15 -3.26 -8.76
C GLY A 14 -13.06 -2.39 -9.39
N ASN A 15 -13.39 -1.10 -9.54
CA ASN A 15 -12.48 -0.12 -10.17
C ASN A 15 -11.11 -0.04 -9.50
N THR A 16 -11.03 -0.11 -8.18
CA THR A 16 -9.74 -0.12 -7.46
C THR A 16 -8.89 -1.33 -7.84
N CYS A 17 -9.50 -2.51 -7.93
CA CYS A 17 -8.78 -3.72 -8.33
C CYS A 17 -8.29 -3.62 -9.78
N LEU A 18 -9.09 -3.05 -10.68
CA LEU A 18 -8.68 -2.86 -12.08
C LEU A 18 -7.51 -1.88 -12.20
N ALA A 19 -7.53 -0.77 -11.45
CA ALA A 19 -6.40 0.14 -11.40
C ALA A 19 -5.12 -0.55 -10.88
N LEU A 20 -5.22 -1.34 -9.81
CA LEU A 20 -4.10 -2.13 -9.29
C LEU A 20 -3.62 -3.21 -10.27
N LYS A 21 -4.53 -3.84 -11.01
CA LYS A 21 -4.17 -4.81 -12.07
C LYS A 21 -3.37 -4.16 -13.20
N GLU A 22 -3.63 -2.90 -13.55
CA GLU A 22 -2.84 -2.17 -14.54
C GLU A 22 -1.41 -1.89 -14.03
N VAL A 23 -1.27 -1.50 -12.75
CA VAL A 23 0.06 -1.38 -12.11
C VAL A 23 0.77 -2.73 -12.11
N ALA A 24 0.09 -3.80 -11.70
CA ALA A 24 0.65 -5.15 -11.66
C ALA A 24 1.08 -5.64 -13.05
N LYS A 25 0.24 -5.42 -14.07
CA LYS A 25 0.56 -5.76 -15.45
C LYS A 25 1.85 -5.08 -15.92
N THR A 26 2.02 -3.80 -15.59
CA THR A 26 3.22 -3.04 -15.95
C THR A 26 4.45 -3.58 -15.20
N LEU A 27 4.33 -3.85 -13.90
CA LEU A 27 5.42 -4.44 -13.10
C LEU A 27 5.83 -5.82 -13.64
N ASN A 28 4.86 -6.68 -13.98
CA ASN A 28 5.13 -8.00 -14.53
C ASN A 28 5.86 -7.92 -15.89
N ALA A 29 5.49 -6.94 -16.75
CA ALA A 29 6.20 -6.68 -17.99
C ALA A 29 7.66 -6.23 -17.77
N GLU A 30 7.96 -5.66 -16.60
CA GLU A 30 9.31 -5.29 -16.16
C GLU A 30 10.04 -6.42 -15.39
N SER A 31 9.52 -7.65 -15.46
CA SER A 31 10.05 -8.85 -14.77
C SER A 31 10.04 -8.74 -13.23
N ILE A 32 9.03 -8.09 -12.68
CA ILE A 32 8.79 -7.96 -11.25
C ILE A 32 7.49 -8.71 -10.91
N ASP A 33 7.60 -9.73 -10.07
CA ASP A 33 6.45 -10.53 -9.65
C ASP A 33 5.48 -9.70 -8.80
N THR A 34 4.19 -9.98 -8.96
CA THR A 34 3.15 -9.26 -8.22
C THR A 34 2.16 -10.19 -7.56
N GLU A 35 1.70 -9.81 -6.37
CA GLU A 35 0.60 -10.47 -5.68
C GLU A 35 -0.44 -9.44 -5.26
N ILE A 36 -1.72 -9.69 -5.53
CA ILE A 36 -2.83 -8.82 -5.11
C ILE A 36 -3.61 -9.51 -4.00
N ILE A 37 -3.63 -8.92 -2.81
CA ILE A 37 -4.48 -9.34 -1.69
C ILE A 37 -5.66 -8.37 -1.57
N SER A 38 -6.88 -8.89 -1.69
CA SER A 38 -8.12 -8.11 -1.53
C SER A 38 -8.65 -8.23 -0.10
N ILE A 39 -9.09 -7.10 0.50
CA ILE A 39 -9.71 -7.12 1.84
C ILE A 39 -11.06 -7.86 1.86
N GLY A 40 -11.74 -7.95 0.71
CA GLY A 40 -13.03 -8.61 0.62
C GLY A 40 -14.17 -7.88 1.36
N LYS A 41 -15.20 -8.63 1.71
CA LYS A 41 -16.42 -8.10 2.38
C LYS A 41 -16.50 -8.45 3.87
N GLN A 42 -15.52 -9.15 4.40
CA GLN A 42 -15.49 -9.56 5.80
C GLN A 42 -15.20 -8.38 6.74
N ALA A 43 -15.64 -8.51 7.98
CA ALA A 43 -15.28 -7.54 9.01
C ALA A 43 -13.76 -7.57 9.26
N VAL A 44 -13.16 -6.39 9.40
CA VAL A 44 -11.74 -6.23 9.69
C VAL A 44 -11.58 -5.59 11.05
N GLN A 45 -10.95 -6.32 11.97
CA GLN A 45 -10.63 -5.82 13.31
C GLN A 45 -9.56 -4.72 13.21
N GLY A 46 -9.80 -3.59 13.87
CA GLY A 46 -8.81 -2.52 14.01
C GLY A 46 -7.74 -2.81 15.07
N CYS A 47 -6.68 -2.02 15.10
CA CYS A 47 -5.65 -2.09 16.14
C CYS A 47 -6.22 -1.61 17.48
N ILE A 48 -6.00 -2.38 18.54
CA ILE A 48 -6.40 -2.03 19.92
C ILE A 48 -5.22 -1.54 20.78
N ALA A 49 -4.09 -1.22 20.18
CA ALA A 49 -2.89 -0.72 20.84
C ALA A 49 -2.37 -1.59 22.01
N CYS A 50 -2.59 -2.89 21.97
CA CYS A 50 -2.19 -3.82 23.06
C CYS A 50 -0.67 -4.01 23.21
N GLY A 51 0.14 -3.61 22.24
CA GLY A 51 1.61 -3.71 22.26
C GLY A 51 2.21 -5.11 22.09
N TRP A 52 1.39 -6.17 22.03
CA TRP A 52 1.88 -7.55 21.93
C TRP A 52 2.69 -7.85 20.67
N CYS A 53 2.44 -7.14 19.58
CA CYS A 53 3.18 -7.34 18.32
C CYS A 53 4.69 -7.11 18.47
N GLY A 54 5.13 -6.25 19.37
CA GLY A 54 6.55 -6.05 19.70
C GLY A 54 7.23 -7.30 20.26
N ARG A 55 6.47 -8.21 20.89
CA ARG A 55 6.98 -9.48 21.43
C ARG A 55 6.76 -10.67 20.48
N LEU A 56 5.61 -10.66 19.77
CA LEU A 56 5.18 -11.78 18.93
C LEU A 56 5.72 -11.71 17.50
N GLY A 57 6.22 -10.54 17.07
CA GLY A 57 6.56 -10.28 15.67
C GLY A 57 5.38 -10.32 14.70
N LYS A 58 4.14 -10.28 15.24
CA LYS A 58 2.88 -10.25 14.49
C LYS A 58 1.75 -9.72 15.36
N CYS A 59 0.62 -9.33 14.73
CA CYS A 59 -0.57 -8.94 15.47
C CYS A 59 -1.12 -10.11 16.29
N THR A 60 -1.65 -9.82 17.47
CA THR A 60 -2.30 -10.82 18.33
C THR A 60 -3.61 -11.34 17.74
N PHE A 61 -4.32 -10.51 16.95
CA PHE A 61 -5.49 -10.95 16.20
C PHE A 61 -5.03 -11.73 14.97
N ASN A 62 -5.39 -13.00 14.93
CA ASN A 62 -4.94 -13.95 13.91
C ASN A 62 -6.09 -14.25 12.94
N ASP A 63 -6.64 -13.23 12.30
CA ASP A 63 -7.61 -13.40 11.21
C ASP A 63 -6.90 -13.70 9.87
N ASP A 64 -7.60 -14.41 8.99
CA ASP A 64 -7.06 -14.89 7.72
C ASP A 64 -6.52 -13.76 6.83
N LEU A 65 -7.18 -12.60 6.82
CA LEU A 65 -6.76 -11.47 5.98
C LEU A 65 -5.43 -10.90 6.46
N TYR A 66 -5.32 -10.60 7.75
CA TYR A 66 -4.06 -10.13 8.33
C TYR A 66 -2.95 -11.16 8.11
N TYR A 67 -3.26 -12.44 8.31
CA TYR A 67 -2.28 -13.52 8.19
C TYR A 67 -1.76 -13.67 6.74
N LYS A 68 -2.62 -13.49 5.73
CA LYS A 68 -2.18 -13.46 4.32
C LYS A 68 -1.17 -12.35 4.07
N VAL A 69 -1.46 -11.12 4.53
CA VAL A 69 -0.55 -9.99 4.39
C VAL A 69 0.75 -10.21 5.18
N TRP A 70 0.63 -10.70 6.42
CA TRP A 70 1.78 -11.03 7.26
C TRP A 70 2.71 -12.03 6.58
N ARG A 71 2.16 -13.12 6.02
CA ARG A 71 2.91 -14.14 5.30
C ARG A 71 3.60 -13.53 4.08
N ALA A 72 2.88 -12.79 3.24
CA ALA A 72 3.45 -12.16 2.07
C ALA A 72 4.66 -11.26 2.41
N VAL A 73 4.54 -10.42 3.47
CA VAL A 73 5.63 -9.57 3.94
C VAL A 73 6.78 -10.41 4.53
N LYS A 74 6.47 -11.45 5.28
CA LYS A 74 7.45 -12.34 5.91
C LYS A 74 8.25 -13.14 4.89
N ASP A 75 7.60 -13.61 3.82
CA ASP A 75 8.22 -14.37 2.71
C ASP A 75 9.08 -13.46 1.81
N GLY A 76 9.06 -12.16 2.04
CA GLY A 76 9.87 -11.15 1.36
C GLY A 76 9.11 -10.44 0.26
N VAL A 77 8.97 -9.11 0.41
CA VAL A 77 8.50 -8.19 -0.63
C VAL A 77 9.52 -7.09 -0.79
N ASP A 78 9.68 -6.59 -2.00
CA ASP A 78 10.58 -5.48 -2.33
C ASP A 78 9.85 -4.14 -2.42
N GLY A 79 8.53 -4.16 -2.59
CA GLY A 79 7.68 -2.98 -2.65
C GLY A 79 6.24 -3.25 -2.25
N LEU A 80 5.50 -2.18 -1.97
CA LEU A 80 4.10 -2.23 -1.53
C LEU A 80 3.25 -1.20 -2.26
N VAL A 81 2.14 -1.63 -2.85
CA VAL A 81 1.11 -0.73 -3.42
C VAL A 81 -0.19 -0.91 -2.66
N ILE A 82 -0.78 0.20 -2.21
CA ILE A 82 -2.05 0.19 -1.48
C ILE A 82 -3.11 0.91 -2.31
N GLY A 83 -4.13 0.18 -2.74
CA GLY A 83 -5.26 0.74 -3.48
C GLY A 83 -6.50 0.90 -2.62
N SER A 84 -7.20 2.04 -2.72
CA SER A 84 -8.44 2.28 -1.99
C SER A 84 -9.50 2.95 -2.84
N PRO A 85 -10.78 2.57 -2.69
CA PRO A 85 -11.87 3.46 -3.07
C PRO A 85 -11.95 4.63 -2.09
N VAL A 86 -12.58 5.73 -2.52
CA VAL A 86 -12.86 6.88 -1.64
C VAL A 86 -14.23 6.74 -0.99
N TYR A 87 -14.25 6.76 0.33
CA TYR A 87 -15.47 6.80 1.13
C TYR A 87 -15.44 8.03 2.04
N TYR A 88 -16.40 8.95 1.86
CA TYR A 88 -16.50 10.19 2.67
C TYR A 88 -15.18 11.00 2.72
N GLY A 89 -14.50 11.13 1.58
CA GLY A 89 -13.25 11.87 1.49
C GLY A 89 -12.01 11.15 2.04
N GLY A 90 -12.13 9.91 2.48
CA GLY A 90 -11.03 9.10 3.02
C GLY A 90 -10.91 7.74 2.34
N PRO A 91 -9.86 6.96 2.65
CA PRO A 91 -9.77 5.57 2.24
C PRO A 91 -10.82 4.72 2.96
N ASN A 92 -11.07 3.51 2.44
CA ASN A 92 -11.97 2.54 3.08
C ASN A 92 -11.53 2.26 4.53
N GLY A 93 -12.46 2.38 5.48
CA GLY A 93 -12.21 2.16 6.90
C GLY A 93 -11.69 0.74 7.23
N SER A 94 -12.21 -0.30 6.56
CA SER A 94 -11.71 -1.68 6.73
C SER A 94 -10.25 -1.82 6.26
N LEU A 95 -9.88 -1.12 5.20
CA LEU A 95 -8.48 -1.06 4.77
C LEU A 95 -7.62 -0.38 5.83
N CYS A 96 -8.04 0.77 6.35
CA CYS A 96 -7.30 1.47 7.40
C CYS A 96 -7.14 0.59 8.65
N ALA A 97 -8.18 -0.12 9.06
CA ALA A 97 -8.13 -1.05 10.19
C ALA A 97 -7.08 -2.17 9.99
N LEU A 98 -6.98 -2.70 8.77
CA LEU A 98 -5.92 -3.66 8.41
C LEU A 98 -4.54 -3.00 8.44
N LEU A 99 -4.38 -1.83 7.81
CA LEU A 99 -3.11 -1.14 7.68
C LEU A 99 -2.54 -0.70 9.03
N ASP A 100 -3.37 -0.22 9.96
CA ASP A 100 -2.94 0.12 11.32
C ASP A 100 -2.29 -1.08 12.00
N ARG A 101 -2.83 -2.28 11.82
CA ARG A 101 -2.26 -3.52 12.36
C ARG A 101 -0.99 -3.94 11.62
N VAL A 102 -1.00 -3.90 10.31
CA VAL A 102 0.14 -4.28 9.45
C VAL A 102 1.34 -3.37 9.73
N PHE A 103 1.15 -2.06 9.64
CA PHE A 103 2.26 -1.12 9.83
C PHE A 103 2.76 -1.06 11.28
N TYR A 104 1.88 -1.26 12.26
CA TYR A 104 2.29 -1.32 13.67
C TYR A 104 3.10 -2.58 13.99
N SER A 105 2.78 -3.71 13.37
CA SER A 105 3.45 -5.00 13.65
C SER A 105 4.60 -5.33 12.70
N LEU A 106 4.53 -4.91 11.43
CA LEU A 106 5.46 -5.31 10.36
C LEU A 106 6.18 -4.12 9.69
N GLY A 107 5.87 -2.89 10.09
CA GLY A 107 6.42 -1.70 9.44
C GLY A 107 7.94 -1.69 9.39
N HIS A 108 8.61 -2.25 10.42
CA HIS A 108 10.06 -2.38 10.46
C HIS A 108 10.64 -3.25 9.32
N MET A 109 9.86 -4.19 8.78
CA MET A 109 10.25 -5.05 7.63
C MET A 109 10.03 -4.37 6.28
N LEU A 110 9.27 -3.27 6.26
CA LEU A 110 8.93 -2.50 5.05
C LEU A 110 9.81 -1.26 4.87
N GLN A 111 10.62 -0.91 5.85
CA GLN A 111 11.50 0.26 5.79
C GLN A 111 12.41 0.23 4.58
N TYR A 112 12.58 1.40 3.96
CA TYR A 112 13.40 1.62 2.74
C TYR A 112 12.90 0.92 1.48
N LYS A 113 11.80 0.16 1.55
CA LYS A 113 11.15 -0.42 0.37
C LYS A 113 10.21 0.60 -0.26
N PRO A 114 10.19 0.72 -1.60
CA PRO A 114 9.26 1.62 -2.29
C PRO A 114 7.80 1.33 -1.96
N GLY A 115 7.06 2.38 -1.67
CA GLY A 115 5.63 2.32 -1.43
C GLY A 115 4.84 3.23 -2.37
N ALA A 116 3.62 2.86 -2.71
CA ALA A 116 2.71 3.74 -3.45
C ALA A 116 1.27 3.56 -3.02
N SER A 117 0.51 4.65 -2.99
CA SER A 117 -0.95 4.61 -2.87
C SER A 117 -1.61 4.84 -4.22
N VAL A 118 -2.73 4.16 -4.44
CA VAL A 118 -3.62 4.29 -5.60
C VAL A 118 -5.02 4.57 -5.08
N VAL A 119 -5.66 5.62 -5.56
CA VAL A 119 -6.99 6.01 -5.10
C VAL A 119 -7.96 6.06 -6.27
N VAL A 120 -9.11 5.42 -6.09
CA VAL A 120 -10.16 5.44 -7.11
C VAL A 120 -11.43 6.02 -6.54
N CYS A 121 -11.98 7.02 -7.20
CA CYS A 121 -13.22 7.66 -6.79
C CYS A 121 -14.16 7.93 -7.97
N ARG A 122 -15.40 8.25 -7.64
CA ARG A 122 -16.35 8.72 -8.65
C ARG A 122 -16.08 10.18 -9.05
N ARG A 123 -15.78 11.06 -8.06
CA ARG A 123 -15.68 12.50 -8.28
C ARG A 123 -14.73 13.21 -7.33
N GLY A 124 -15.03 13.31 -6.04
CA GLY A 124 -14.27 14.10 -5.07
C GLY A 124 -13.66 13.29 -3.94
N GLY A 125 -12.73 13.90 -3.19
CA GLY A 125 -12.11 13.33 -2.01
C GLY A 125 -10.88 12.45 -2.28
N ALA A 126 -10.44 12.34 -3.53
CA ALA A 126 -9.28 11.50 -3.89
C ALA A 126 -7.99 12.00 -3.24
N SER A 127 -7.71 13.31 -3.25
CA SER A 127 -6.49 13.88 -2.65
C SER A 127 -6.39 13.61 -1.15
N ALA A 128 -7.48 13.81 -0.41
CA ALA A 128 -7.49 13.54 1.03
C ALA A 128 -7.26 12.05 1.34
N ALA A 129 -7.86 11.15 0.57
CA ALA A 129 -7.63 9.71 0.71
C ALA A 129 -6.20 9.32 0.34
N PHE A 130 -5.62 9.91 -0.71
CA PHE A 130 -4.25 9.72 -1.15
C PHE A 130 -3.25 10.16 -0.07
N ASP A 131 -3.43 11.37 0.46
CA ASP A 131 -2.58 11.89 1.53
C ASP A 131 -2.64 11.04 2.79
N ARG A 132 -3.83 10.54 3.14
CA ARG A 132 -4.01 9.67 4.32
C ARG A 132 -3.25 8.34 4.16
N LEU A 133 -3.28 7.73 2.97
CA LEU A 133 -2.56 6.49 2.72
C LEU A 133 -1.04 6.69 2.71
N ASN A 134 -0.55 7.79 2.14
CA ASN A 134 0.88 8.09 2.09
C ASN A 134 1.51 8.27 3.49
N LYS A 135 0.72 8.58 4.51
CA LYS A 135 1.19 8.67 5.90
C LYS A 135 1.73 7.35 6.44
N TYR A 136 1.20 6.21 6.00
CA TYR A 136 1.73 4.91 6.38
C TYR A 136 3.17 4.72 5.89
N PHE A 137 3.45 5.12 4.65
CA PHE A 137 4.78 5.00 4.06
C PHE A 137 5.79 5.96 4.70
N THR A 138 5.42 7.23 4.84
CA THR A 138 6.34 8.25 5.39
C THR A 138 6.78 7.95 6.82
N THR A 139 5.87 7.44 7.67
CA THR A 139 6.20 7.06 9.06
C THR A 139 7.19 5.89 9.12
N MET A 140 7.23 5.04 8.09
CA MET A 140 8.08 3.84 8.04
C MET A 140 9.35 4.03 7.21
N ASN A 141 9.76 5.24 6.90
CA ASN A 141 10.91 5.51 6.02
C ASN A 141 10.85 4.77 4.68
N MET A 142 9.64 4.64 4.12
CA MET A 142 9.45 4.07 2.79
C MET A 142 9.45 5.19 1.76
N PRO A 143 10.30 5.16 0.73
CA PRO A 143 10.24 6.13 -0.35
C PRO A 143 8.91 5.97 -1.11
N ILE A 144 8.21 7.09 -1.32
CA ILE A 144 6.93 7.10 -2.02
C ILE A 144 7.18 7.21 -3.53
N VAL A 145 6.63 6.27 -4.28
CA VAL A 145 6.70 6.29 -5.75
C VAL A 145 5.56 7.13 -6.32
N SER A 146 5.92 8.09 -7.14
CA SER A 146 5.00 8.95 -7.89
C SER A 146 4.87 8.50 -9.35
N SER A 147 3.87 9.04 -10.04
CA SER A 147 3.70 8.95 -11.50
C SER A 147 3.82 10.34 -12.13
N GLN A 148 3.26 10.55 -13.33
CA GLN A 148 3.18 11.88 -13.94
C GLN A 148 2.16 12.82 -13.26
N TYR A 149 1.26 12.26 -12.43
CA TYR A 149 0.27 12.97 -11.63
C TYR A 149 0.09 12.24 -10.30
N TRP A 150 -0.81 12.70 -9.40
CA TRP A 150 -1.20 11.92 -8.24
C TRP A 150 -1.82 10.58 -8.69
N ASN A 151 -1.52 9.50 -8.01
CA ASN A 151 -1.96 8.15 -8.40
C ASN A 151 -3.47 7.96 -8.17
N MET A 152 -4.26 8.63 -8.98
CA MET A 152 -5.72 8.65 -8.94
C MET A 152 -6.30 8.13 -10.24
N ALA A 153 -7.48 7.53 -10.15
CA ALA A 153 -8.29 7.16 -11.31
C ALA A 153 -9.78 7.30 -10.96
N TYR A 154 -10.61 7.42 -11.97
CA TYR A 154 -12.03 7.73 -11.82
C TYR A 154 -12.92 6.64 -12.38
N GLY A 155 -13.98 6.32 -11.67
CA GLY A 155 -15.00 5.37 -12.10
C GLY A 155 -16.08 5.20 -11.04
N HIS A 156 -17.34 5.13 -11.45
CA HIS A 156 -18.49 4.95 -10.56
C HIS A 156 -18.96 3.50 -10.53
N THR A 157 -19.43 2.98 -11.64
CA THR A 157 -19.82 1.57 -11.74
C THR A 157 -18.60 0.70 -11.99
N SER A 158 -18.70 -0.57 -11.62
CA SER A 158 -17.60 -1.53 -11.80
C SER A 158 -17.16 -1.60 -13.27
N GLY A 159 -15.87 -1.49 -13.51
CA GLY A 159 -15.29 -1.48 -14.86
C GLY A 159 -15.07 -0.10 -15.47
N GLN A 160 -15.74 0.94 -15.01
CA GLN A 160 -15.63 2.27 -15.62
C GLN A 160 -14.24 2.89 -15.57
N VAL A 161 -13.42 2.54 -14.59
CA VAL A 161 -12.04 3.04 -14.51
C VAL A 161 -11.21 2.70 -15.77
N ALA A 162 -11.57 1.65 -16.49
CA ALA A 162 -10.90 1.28 -17.73
C ALA A 162 -11.08 2.32 -18.86
N PHE A 163 -12.09 3.19 -18.76
CA PHE A 163 -12.35 4.29 -19.69
C PHE A 163 -11.73 5.62 -19.23
N ASP A 164 -11.14 5.67 -18.04
CA ASP A 164 -10.33 6.79 -17.59
C ASP A 164 -8.91 6.64 -18.15
N GLU A 165 -8.72 7.13 -19.36
CA GLU A 165 -7.46 6.97 -20.12
C GLU A 165 -6.27 7.60 -19.36
N GLU A 166 -6.45 8.79 -18.78
CA GLU A 166 -5.43 9.49 -17.99
C GLU A 166 -5.11 8.72 -16.70
N GLY A 167 -6.14 8.28 -15.96
CA GLY A 167 -5.97 7.48 -14.77
C GLY A 167 -5.25 6.17 -15.05
N MET A 168 -5.61 5.46 -16.13
CA MET A 168 -4.94 4.22 -16.51
C MET A 168 -3.51 4.45 -17.00
N GLN A 169 -3.23 5.56 -17.68
CA GLN A 169 -1.86 5.98 -18.01
C GLN A 169 -1.06 6.26 -16.73
N THR A 170 -1.65 6.95 -15.77
CA THR A 170 -1.06 7.22 -14.44
C THR A 170 -0.67 5.92 -13.75
N MET A 171 -1.52 4.87 -13.81
CA MET A 171 -1.20 3.54 -13.25
C MET A 171 -0.03 2.86 -13.97
N ARG A 172 0.05 2.96 -15.30
CA ARG A 172 1.20 2.42 -16.06
C ARG A 172 2.48 3.15 -15.72
N THR A 173 2.45 4.47 -15.68
CA THR A 173 3.63 5.29 -15.29
C THR A 173 4.07 4.98 -13.86
N LEU A 174 3.14 4.80 -12.92
CA LEU A 174 3.45 4.34 -11.57
C LEU A 174 4.18 3.00 -11.58
N GLY A 175 3.70 2.02 -12.38
CA GLY A 175 4.34 0.72 -12.53
C GLY A 175 5.78 0.83 -13.05
N HIS A 176 6.02 1.63 -14.09
CA HIS A 176 7.37 1.86 -14.64
C HIS A 176 8.28 2.55 -13.64
N ASN A 177 7.80 3.60 -12.96
CA ASN A 177 8.59 4.33 -11.96
C ASN A 177 8.95 3.43 -10.77
N MET A 178 8.02 2.60 -10.30
CA MET A 178 8.29 1.63 -9.24
C MET A 178 9.30 0.58 -9.69
N ALA A 179 9.18 0.05 -10.89
CA ALA A 179 10.13 -0.90 -11.46
C ALA A 179 11.53 -0.30 -11.56
N TRP A 180 11.64 0.94 -12.06
CA TRP A 180 12.90 1.66 -12.13
C TRP A 180 13.53 1.83 -10.74
N MET A 181 12.76 2.28 -9.75
CA MET A 181 13.24 2.48 -8.39
C MET A 181 13.70 1.16 -7.74
N LEU A 182 12.91 0.10 -7.87
CA LEU A 182 13.26 -1.22 -7.36
C LEU A 182 14.56 -1.75 -7.94
N LYS A 183 14.74 -1.64 -9.26
CA LYS A 183 15.97 -2.05 -9.94
C LYS A 183 17.19 -1.27 -9.45
N ARG A 184 17.03 0.04 -9.16
CA ARG A 184 18.13 0.88 -8.64
C ARG A 184 18.48 0.57 -7.19
N LEU A 185 17.48 0.38 -6.34
CA LEU A 185 17.69 0.03 -4.94
C LEU A 185 18.29 -1.38 -4.76
N ASN A 186 17.96 -2.31 -5.66
CA ASN A 186 18.48 -3.69 -5.58
C ASN A 186 19.96 -3.82 -5.94
N VAL A 187 20.53 -2.86 -6.67
CA VAL A 187 21.96 -2.85 -7.04
C VAL A 187 22.79 -1.89 -6.20
N ALA A 188 22.18 -1.23 -5.21
CA ALA A 188 22.91 -0.32 -4.32
C ALA A 188 23.81 -1.15 -3.37
N GLU A 189 25.12 -1.03 -3.55
CA GLU A 189 26.12 -1.73 -2.72
C GLU A 189 26.24 -1.13 -1.31
N ASP A 190 25.89 0.15 -1.15
CA ASP A 190 26.05 0.91 0.09
C ASP A 190 25.02 0.56 1.19
N GLY A 191 24.04 -0.27 0.87
CA GLY A 191 22.96 -0.64 1.79
C GLY A 191 22.01 0.52 2.13
N HIS A 192 21.38 0.45 3.28
CA HIS A 192 20.47 1.48 3.75
C HIS A 192 21.18 2.50 4.66
N PRO A 193 20.70 3.77 4.71
CA PRO A 193 21.23 4.74 5.64
C PRO A 193 21.20 4.22 7.08
N GLN A 194 22.27 4.48 7.83
CA GLN A 194 22.30 4.13 9.25
C GLN A 194 21.29 4.99 10.02
N LYS A 195 20.56 4.34 10.92
CA LYS A 195 19.62 5.03 11.79
C LYS A 195 20.34 5.57 13.01
N GLU A 196 20.02 6.81 13.34
CA GLU A 196 20.36 7.35 14.65
C GLU A 196 19.55 6.64 15.76
N ARG A 197 20.09 6.67 16.96
CA ARG A 197 19.36 6.22 18.15
C ARG A 197 18.11 7.08 18.32
N PRO A 198 16.91 6.50 18.42
CA PRO A 198 15.69 7.28 18.59
C PRO A 198 15.72 8.11 19.86
N THR A 199 15.40 9.39 19.76
CA THR A 199 15.14 10.27 20.90
C THR A 199 13.64 10.46 21.03
N TRP A 200 13.11 10.15 22.20
CA TRP A 200 11.69 10.32 22.50
C TRP A 200 11.47 11.60 23.28
N THR A 201 10.65 12.49 22.76
CA THR A 201 10.22 13.68 23.47
C THR A 201 8.97 13.35 24.28
N ASN A 202 9.06 13.53 25.59
CA ASN A 202 7.90 13.46 26.47
C ASN A 202 7.47 14.89 26.83
N PHE A 203 6.31 15.32 26.36
CA PHE A 203 5.75 16.64 26.62
C PHE A 203 5.01 16.72 27.96
N ILE A 204 4.82 15.59 28.66
CA ILE A 204 4.19 15.48 29.95
C ILE A 204 5.29 15.08 30.94
N LYS A 205 5.60 15.97 31.86
CA LYS A 205 6.58 15.76 32.95
C LYS A 205 5.88 15.27 34.22
#